data_b943d75e60b578bf7ac7c22a070e63b6
#
_entry.id   b943d75e60b578bf7ac7c22a070e63b6
#
_cell.length_a   1.000
_cell.length_b   1.000
_cell.length_c   1.000
_cell.angle_alpha   90.00
_cell.angle_beta   90.00
_cell.angle_gamma   90.00
#
_symmetry.space_group_name_H-M   'P 1'
#
loop_
_entity.id
_entity.type
_entity.pdbx_description
1 polymer ?
#
loop_
_entity_poly.entity_id
_entity_poly.type
_entity_poly.pdbx_seq_one_letter_code
_entity_poly.pdbx_strand_id
1 'polypeptide(L)'
;MKSLRRMALCLVLIFAMILPLAACQKKGKQTATIDKNTVYKEEMLDIHFPAGYNVYNCCFSADKVFYYGYQYSETDGSANSIWGSVNYDGTGMAVNKFEAANSWIERMSVSEDGTVYLLYQETVEDYSDPENYIYESSYYLKKCDASGAEKASLNLKEKYETDWARELKVLNDGTVLLVTADKFVLLDKDLKEIRSKAYDSFDGTFYSLKDGSMAVSAWEEGGYKLFRFDLNKFERGEEISVPFSLTNMGIRDGGTKYDFVLTDSTQIYVYNIGDTEPRALLNYVNSDVITSGFNTLYLIDDNTLYGFYNYYDDSADGGDSAKFAKYTKVAPEDVVDKKVLSLGCLWVDNDVKKRVIDFNKNSNE
;
A
#
# COMPACT_ATOMS: atom_id res chain seq x y z
N MET A 1 -67.74 -4.54 -5.43
CA MET A 1 -66.88 -3.59 -4.64
C MET A 1 -65.47 -4.07 -4.35
N LYS A 2 -65.19 -5.35 -4.01
CA LYS A 2 -63.83 -5.87 -3.76
C LYS A 2 -62.91 -5.87 -4.99
N SER A 3 -63.43 -6.10 -6.21
CA SER A 3 -62.62 -6.10 -7.43
C SER A 3 -62.16 -4.72 -7.88
N LEU A 4 -62.99 -3.69 -7.71
CA LEU A 4 -62.64 -2.30 -8.03
C LEU A 4 -61.51 -1.75 -7.13
N ARG A 5 -61.54 -2.15 -5.85
CA ARG A 5 -60.45 -1.77 -4.91
C ARG A 5 -59.09 -2.43 -5.24
N ARG A 6 -59.12 -3.67 -5.71
CA ARG A 6 -57.89 -4.35 -6.15
C ARG A 6 -57.31 -3.77 -7.43
N MET A 7 -58.17 -3.39 -8.38
CA MET A 7 -57.77 -2.73 -9.62
C MET A 7 -57.18 -1.34 -9.37
N ALA A 8 -57.78 -0.56 -8.47
CA ALA A 8 -57.27 0.74 -8.08
C ALA A 8 -55.92 0.63 -7.37
N LEU A 9 -55.71 -0.40 -6.52
CA LEU A 9 -54.44 -0.61 -5.81
C LEU A 9 -53.31 -1.01 -6.79
N CYS A 10 -53.61 -1.87 -7.80
CA CYS A 10 -52.66 -2.23 -8.85
C CYS A 10 -52.29 -1.02 -9.72
N LEU A 11 -53.22 -0.15 -10.06
CA LEU A 11 -52.94 1.06 -10.82
C LEU A 11 -52.06 2.04 -10.04
N VAL A 12 -52.28 2.21 -8.72
CA VAL A 12 -51.43 3.06 -7.87
C VAL A 12 -50.01 2.51 -7.75
N LEU A 13 -49.83 1.18 -7.63
CA LEU A 13 -48.53 0.54 -7.59
C LEU A 13 -47.78 0.65 -8.93
N ILE A 14 -48.47 0.52 -10.06
CA ILE A 14 -47.89 0.73 -11.39
C ILE A 14 -47.46 2.19 -11.57
N PHE A 15 -48.28 3.17 -11.15
CA PHE A 15 -47.93 4.58 -11.19
C PHE A 15 -46.73 4.90 -10.26
N ALA A 16 -46.66 4.30 -9.07
CA ALA A 16 -45.57 4.48 -8.13
C ALA A 16 -44.22 3.89 -8.65
N MET A 17 -44.26 2.88 -9.51
CA MET A 17 -43.08 2.32 -10.17
C MET A 17 -42.66 3.11 -11.42
N ILE A 18 -43.56 3.77 -12.09
CA ILE A 18 -43.29 4.57 -13.32
C ILE A 18 -42.74 5.97 -12.97
N LEU A 19 -43.14 6.57 -11.84
CA LEU A 19 -42.68 7.89 -11.43
C LEU A 19 -41.16 7.98 -11.22
N PRO A 20 -40.46 7.02 -10.59
CA PRO A 20 -39.01 7.09 -10.49
C PRO A 20 -38.29 6.90 -11.85
N LEU A 21 -38.87 6.15 -12.79
CA LEU A 21 -38.31 6.01 -14.14
C LEU A 21 -38.44 7.31 -14.97
N ALA A 22 -39.51 8.08 -14.78
CA ALA A 22 -39.67 9.38 -15.45
C ALA A 22 -38.80 10.50 -14.82
N ALA A 23 -38.46 10.38 -13.53
CA ALA A 23 -37.56 11.32 -12.86
C ALA A 23 -36.09 11.16 -13.29
N CYS A 24 -35.69 9.99 -13.76
CA CYS A 24 -34.35 9.75 -14.33
C CYS A 24 -34.15 10.35 -15.74
N GLN A 25 -35.21 10.74 -16.44
CA GLN A 25 -35.09 11.22 -17.83
C GLN A 25 -34.85 12.74 -17.99
N LYS A 26 -34.69 13.51 -16.92
CA LYS A 26 -34.50 14.97 -16.99
C LYS A 26 -33.21 15.49 -16.34
N LYS A 27 -32.19 14.68 -16.17
CA LYS A 27 -30.85 15.24 -16.06
C LYS A 27 -30.30 15.32 -17.50
N GLY A 28 -30.08 16.55 -17.96
CA GLY A 28 -29.50 16.80 -19.27
C GLY A 28 -28.29 15.90 -19.51
N LYS A 29 -27.97 15.59 -20.77
CA LYS A 29 -26.75 14.90 -21.16
C LYS A 29 -25.57 15.61 -20.51
N GLN A 30 -25.21 15.20 -19.31
CA GLN A 30 -23.91 15.50 -18.74
C GLN A 30 -22.96 14.63 -19.58
N THR A 31 -22.40 15.23 -20.62
CA THR A 31 -21.23 14.64 -21.28
C THR A 31 -20.19 14.54 -20.17
N ALA A 32 -19.97 13.33 -19.67
CA ALA A 32 -18.88 13.11 -18.74
C ALA A 32 -17.60 13.52 -19.44
N THR A 33 -16.97 14.57 -18.95
CA THR A 33 -15.67 15.04 -19.47
C THR A 33 -14.57 14.40 -18.61
N ILE A 34 -13.51 13.99 -19.25
CA ILE A 34 -12.31 13.51 -18.55
C ILE A 34 -11.72 14.70 -17.78
N ASP A 35 -11.45 14.52 -16.50
CA ASP A 35 -10.60 15.47 -15.78
C ASP A 35 -9.14 15.31 -16.26
N LYS A 36 -8.75 16.20 -17.16
CA LYS A 36 -7.42 16.20 -17.79
C LYS A 36 -6.27 16.41 -16.79
N ASN A 37 -6.57 16.93 -15.59
CA ASN A 37 -5.57 17.13 -14.55
C ASN A 37 -5.18 15.83 -13.80
N THR A 38 -5.93 14.74 -14.02
CA THR A 38 -5.71 13.44 -13.35
C THR A 38 -5.18 12.37 -14.30
N VAL A 39 -4.71 12.77 -15.49
CA VAL A 39 -4.19 11.83 -16.51
C VAL A 39 -2.67 11.72 -16.39
N TYR A 40 -2.20 10.48 -16.29
CA TYR A 40 -0.78 10.14 -16.21
C TYR A 40 -0.44 9.07 -17.26
N LYS A 41 0.76 9.16 -17.78
CA LYS A 41 1.35 8.12 -18.61
C LYS A 41 2.06 7.11 -17.72
N GLU A 42 1.66 5.83 -17.83
CA GLU A 42 2.36 4.71 -17.20
C GLU A 42 3.57 4.31 -18.05
N GLU A 43 4.69 4.09 -17.41
CA GLU A 43 5.91 3.56 -18.00
C GLU A 43 6.45 2.45 -17.09
N MET A 44 6.46 1.20 -17.58
CA MET A 44 7.03 0.09 -16.84
C MET A 44 8.54 0.25 -16.73
N LEU A 45 9.06 0.08 -15.52
CA LEU A 45 10.50 0.06 -15.31
C LEU A 45 11.07 -1.27 -15.80
N ASP A 46 12.24 -1.22 -16.43
CA ASP A 46 12.93 -2.38 -17.00
C ASP A 46 13.68 -3.17 -15.91
N ILE A 47 12.94 -3.60 -14.89
CA ILE A 47 13.47 -4.35 -13.74
C ILE A 47 13.11 -5.81 -13.91
N HIS A 48 14.13 -6.66 -14.12
CA HIS A 48 13.98 -8.09 -14.27
C HIS A 48 14.73 -8.83 -13.15
N PHE A 49 14.02 -9.64 -12.40
CA PHE A 49 14.61 -10.47 -11.36
C PHE A 49 15.08 -11.81 -11.94
N PRO A 50 16.15 -12.41 -11.36
CA PRO A 50 16.56 -13.76 -11.71
C PRO A 50 15.43 -14.79 -11.51
N ALA A 51 15.47 -15.88 -12.27
CA ALA A 51 14.52 -16.97 -12.11
C ALA A 51 14.49 -17.49 -10.65
N GLY A 52 13.31 -17.84 -10.18
CA GLY A 52 13.09 -18.30 -8.80
C GLY A 52 12.95 -17.18 -7.76
N TYR A 53 13.12 -15.92 -8.14
CA TYR A 53 12.92 -14.78 -7.23
C TYR A 53 11.45 -14.35 -7.27
N ASN A 54 10.84 -14.26 -6.09
CA ASN A 54 9.52 -13.71 -5.91
C ASN A 54 9.59 -12.48 -5.00
N VAL A 55 9.45 -11.29 -5.59
CA VAL A 55 9.45 -10.03 -4.87
C VAL A 55 8.02 -9.68 -4.49
N TYR A 56 7.76 -9.54 -3.20
CA TYR A 56 6.40 -9.26 -2.72
C TYR A 56 6.22 -7.85 -2.16
N ASN A 57 7.32 -7.13 -1.91
CA ASN A 57 7.20 -5.72 -1.53
C ASN A 57 8.50 -4.93 -1.80
N CYS A 58 8.42 -3.61 -1.77
CA CYS A 58 9.56 -2.73 -1.98
C CYS A 58 9.43 -1.40 -1.21
N CYS A 59 10.56 -0.68 -1.13
CA CYS A 59 10.62 0.73 -0.78
C CYS A 59 11.28 1.48 -1.94
N PHE A 60 10.78 2.64 -2.26
CA PHE A 60 11.41 3.53 -3.24
C PHE A 60 12.27 4.57 -2.52
N SER A 61 13.39 4.94 -3.12
CA SER A 61 14.20 6.08 -2.75
C SER A 61 14.31 7.04 -3.94
N ALA A 62 15.11 8.10 -3.81
CA ALA A 62 15.26 9.07 -4.89
C ALA A 62 15.85 8.47 -6.19
N ASP A 63 16.69 7.44 -6.09
CA ASP A 63 17.49 6.88 -7.18
C ASP A 63 17.35 5.37 -7.38
N LYS A 64 16.77 4.66 -6.43
CA LYS A 64 16.71 3.20 -6.40
C LYS A 64 15.39 2.65 -5.88
N VAL A 65 15.14 1.41 -6.26
CA VAL A 65 14.15 0.53 -5.65
C VAL A 65 14.90 -0.41 -4.71
N PHE A 66 14.49 -0.45 -3.44
CA PHE A 66 14.87 -1.49 -2.49
C PHE A 66 13.74 -2.50 -2.43
N TYR A 67 14.04 -3.76 -2.59
CA TYR A 67 13.05 -4.83 -2.68
C TYR A 67 13.33 -5.95 -1.70
N TYR A 68 12.30 -6.68 -1.34
CA TYR A 68 12.42 -7.90 -0.56
C TYR A 68 11.38 -8.93 -0.99
N GLY A 69 11.74 -10.17 -0.75
CA GLY A 69 10.96 -11.31 -1.16
C GLY A 69 11.66 -12.59 -0.75
N TYR A 70 11.48 -13.62 -1.55
CA TYR A 70 12.13 -14.90 -1.33
C TYR A 70 12.64 -15.51 -2.64
N GLN A 71 13.62 -16.38 -2.51
CA GLN A 71 14.11 -17.22 -3.59
C GLN A 71 13.71 -18.66 -3.32
N TYR A 72 13.00 -19.27 -4.24
CA TYR A 72 12.71 -20.69 -4.23
C TYR A 72 13.93 -21.49 -4.71
N SER A 73 14.20 -22.59 -4.03
CA SER A 73 15.12 -23.62 -4.49
C SER A 73 14.33 -24.66 -5.30
N GLU A 74 14.69 -24.83 -6.56
CA GLU A 74 14.08 -25.85 -7.42
C GLU A 74 14.44 -27.30 -7.00
N THR A 75 15.51 -27.47 -6.18
CA THR A 75 16.02 -28.78 -5.81
C THR A 75 15.31 -29.38 -4.60
N ASP A 76 14.97 -28.58 -3.60
CA ASP A 76 14.38 -29.03 -2.33
C ASP A 76 13.10 -28.32 -1.94
N GLY A 77 12.65 -27.34 -2.75
CA GLY A 77 11.44 -26.55 -2.49
C GLY A 77 11.59 -25.55 -1.33
N SER A 78 12.78 -25.37 -0.77
CA SER A 78 13.02 -24.40 0.29
C SER A 78 12.88 -22.97 -0.23
N ALA A 79 12.44 -22.06 0.64
CA ALA A 79 12.35 -20.63 0.34
C ALA A 79 13.27 -19.87 1.29
N ASN A 80 14.20 -19.08 0.74
CA ASN A 80 15.07 -18.21 1.51
C ASN A 80 14.70 -16.74 1.27
N SER A 81 14.58 -15.97 2.32
CA SER A 81 14.37 -14.54 2.18
C SER A 81 15.54 -13.85 1.50
N ILE A 82 15.20 -12.95 0.60
CA ILE A 82 16.13 -12.08 -0.10
C ILE A 82 15.71 -10.63 0.06
N TRP A 83 16.67 -9.74 0.00
CA TRP A 83 16.45 -8.31 -0.14
C TRP A 83 17.58 -7.70 -0.95
N GLY A 84 17.34 -6.51 -1.48
CA GLY A 84 18.36 -5.87 -2.29
C GLY A 84 17.94 -4.53 -2.82
N SER A 85 18.69 -4.03 -3.78
CA SER A 85 18.36 -2.79 -4.48
C SER A 85 18.64 -2.90 -5.97
N VAL A 86 17.98 -2.06 -6.75
CA VAL A 86 18.16 -1.95 -8.19
C VAL A 86 17.90 -0.51 -8.62
N ASN A 87 18.64 -0.01 -9.59
CA ASN A 87 18.36 1.30 -10.18
C ASN A 87 17.04 1.28 -10.97
N TYR A 88 16.43 2.44 -11.18
CA TYR A 88 15.18 2.57 -11.93
C TYR A 88 15.26 2.10 -13.41
N ASP A 89 16.46 2.04 -13.98
CA ASP A 89 16.73 1.51 -15.33
C ASP A 89 17.06 0.01 -15.34
N GLY A 90 16.88 -0.69 -14.22
CA GLY A 90 17.16 -2.12 -14.08
C GLY A 90 18.63 -2.47 -13.88
N THR A 91 19.55 -1.50 -13.96
CA THR A 91 20.99 -1.75 -13.75
C THR A 91 21.35 -1.78 -12.25
N GLY A 92 22.54 -2.25 -11.91
CA GLY A 92 23.08 -2.20 -10.56
C GLY A 92 22.31 -3.05 -9.55
N MET A 93 21.69 -4.13 -9.98
CA MET A 93 20.97 -5.04 -9.09
C MET A 93 21.92 -5.66 -8.07
N ALA A 94 21.63 -5.47 -6.80
CA ALA A 94 22.29 -6.09 -5.67
C ALA A 94 21.30 -7.02 -4.97
N VAL A 95 21.79 -8.18 -4.53
CA VAL A 95 21.01 -9.19 -3.80
C VAL A 95 21.73 -9.58 -2.55
N ASN A 96 21.04 -9.53 -1.43
CA ASN A 96 21.49 -10.00 -0.14
C ASN A 96 20.61 -11.18 0.28
N LYS A 97 21.21 -12.21 0.84
CA LYS A 97 20.53 -13.40 1.34
C LYS A 97 20.78 -13.54 2.84
N PHE A 98 19.83 -14.11 3.53
CA PHE A 98 20.03 -14.54 4.90
C PHE A 98 20.76 -15.88 4.90
N GLU A 99 21.68 -16.06 5.86
CA GLU A 99 22.40 -17.32 6.02
C GLU A 99 21.50 -18.39 6.67
N ALA A 100 20.59 -17.96 7.54
CA ALA A 100 19.66 -18.88 8.18
C ALA A 100 18.60 -19.36 7.18
N ALA A 101 18.45 -20.66 7.06
CA ALA A 101 17.29 -21.26 6.42
C ALA A 101 16.02 -20.86 7.20
N ASN A 102 14.87 -20.79 6.51
CA ASN A 102 13.59 -20.39 7.11
C ASN A 102 13.59 -18.99 7.74
N SER A 103 14.25 -18.03 7.10
CA SER A 103 14.15 -16.61 7.44
C SER A 103 13.02 -15.95 6.66
N TRP A 104 12.29 -15.03 7.31
CA TRP A 104 11.18 -14.29 6.70
C TRP A 104 11.25 -12.81 7.02
N ILE A 105 11.30 -11.96 5.99
CA ILE A 105 11.27 -10.50 6.17
C ILE A 105 9.83 -10.03 6.32
N GLU A 106 9.51 -9.51 7.50
CA GLU A 106 8.19 -8.95 7.81
C GLU A 106 8.04 -7.51 7.31
N ARG A 107 9.08 -6.71 7.50
CA ARG A 107 9.09 -5.30 7.14
C ARG A 107 10.48 -4.86 6.68
N MET A 108 10.48 -3.97 5.72
CA MET A 108 11.66 -3.22 5.32
C MET A 108 11.32 -1.74 5.34
N SER A 109 12.23 -0.93 5.84
CA SER A 109 12.18 0.52 5.76
C SER A 109 13.54 1.04 5.30
N VAL A 110 13.53 2.10 4.51
CA VAL A 110 14.74 2.70 3.96
C VAL A 110 14.73 4.19 4.29
N SER A 111 15.80 4.68 4.90
CA SER A 111 15.99 6.10 5.17
C SER A 111 16.49 6.85 3.92
N GLU A 112 16.42 8.17 3.94
CA GLU A 112 16.82 9.02 2.81
C GLU A 112 18.29 8.81 2.38
N ASP A 113 19.18 8.46 3.33
CA ASP A 113 20.59 8.18 3.06
C ASP A 113 20.84 6.75 2.51
N GLY A 114 19.79 5.98 2.26
CA GLY A 114 19.87 4.62 1.75
C GLY A 114 20.17 3.56 2.82
N THR A 115 20.14 3.91 4.10
CA THR A 115 20.23 2.93 5.19
C THR A 115 18.98 2.06 5.22
N VAL A 116 19.16 0.74 5.26
CA VAL A 116 18.10 -0.25 5.24
C VAL A 116 17.88 -0.84 6.63
N TYR A 117 16.63 -0.87 7.05
CA TYR A 117 16.20 -1.51 8.28
C TYR A 117 15.29 -2.68 7.94
N LEU A 118 15.62 -3.87 8.45
CA LEU A 118 14.91 -5.11 8.23
C LEU A 118 14.36 -5.65 9.55
N LEU A 119 13.06 -5.79 9.63
CA LEU A 119 12.42 -6.59 10.66
C LEU A 119 12.19 -7.97 10.07
N TYR A 120 12.82 -8.97 10.63
CA TYR A 120 12.74 -10.33 10.09
C TYR A 120 12.68 -11.37 11.20
N GLN A 121 12.15 -12.51 10.84
CA GLN A 121 12.01 -13.70 11.69
C GLN A 121 12.96 -14.77 11.18
N GLU A 122 13.62 -15.47 12.10
CA GLU A 122 14.29 -16.74 11.86
C GLU A 122 13.56 -17.84 12.62
N THR A 123 13.32 -18.97 11.95
CA THR A 123 12.65 -20.12 12.54
C THR A 123 13.58 -21.31 12.52
N VAL A 124 13.78 -21.93 13.67
CA VAL A 124 14.46 -23.20 13.80
C VAL A 124 13.43 -24.29 13.95
N GLU A 125 13.45 -25.25 13.04
CA GLU A 125 12.57 -26.41 13.03
C GLU A 125 13.39 -27.68 13.12
N ASP A 126 13.09 -28.53 14.09
CA ASP A 126 13.70 -29.86 14.18
C ASP A 126 12.59 -30.92 14.31
N TYR A 127 12.45 -31.70 13.26
CA TYR A 127 11.49 -32.81 13.12
C TYR A 127 12.14 -34.17 13.36
N SER A 128 13.40 -34.23 13.80
CA SER A 128 14.13 -35.48 13.99
C SER A 128 13.52 -36.37 15.07
N ASP A 129 12.86 -35.78 16.06
CA ASP A 129 12.08 -36.48 17.09
C ASP A 129 10.60 -36.13 16.98
N PRO A 130 9.75 -37.05 16.46
CA PRO A 130 8.32 -36.79 16.35
C PRO A 130 7.57 -36.56 17.66
N GLU A 131 8.17 -36.98 18.81
CA GLU A 131 7.58 -36.77 20.14
C GLU A 131 8.05 -35.45 20.78
N ASN A 132 9.16 -34.89 20.29
CA ASN A 132 9.75 -33.63 20.80
C ASN A 132 10.09 -32.69 19.64
N TYR A 133 9.07 -32.36 18.86
CA TYR A 133 9.20 -31.38 17.79
C TYR A 133 9.63 -30.01 18.34
N ILE A 134 10.70 -29.44 17.78
CA ILE A 134 11.18 -28.11 18.12
C ILE A 134 10.73 -27.15 17.04
N TYR A 135 10.02 -26.10 17.45
CA TYR A 135 9.69 -24.94 16.65
C TYR A 135 10.01 -23.69 17.44
N GLU A 136 11.08 -23.02 17.11
CA GLU A 136 11.49 -21.80 17.77
C GLU A 136 11.63 -20.67 16.77
N SER A 137 10.91 -19.57 17.00
CA SER A 137 11.01 -18.34 16.22
C SER A 137 11.69 -17.26 17.02
N SER A 138 12.57 -16.51 16.37
CA SER A 138 13.21 -15.32 16.91
C SER A 138 13.08 -14.17 15.95
N TYR A 139 12.72 -13.00 16.46
CA TYR A 139 12.62 -11.77 15.68
C TYR A 139 13.85 -10.90 15.87
N TYR A 140 14.28 -10.32 14.77
CA TYR A 140 15.44 -9.46 14.71
C TYR A 140 15.12 -8.15 14.00
N LEU A 141 15.72 -7.07 14.49
CA LEU A 141 15.83 -5.83 13.77
C LEU A 141 17.27 -5.64 13.32
N LYS A 142 17.53 -5.62 12.01
CA LYS A 142 18.84 -5.45 11.42
C LYS A 142 18.92 -4.11 10.71
N LYS A 143 20.04 -3.42 10.89
CA LYS A 143 20.40 -2.20 10.15
C LYS A 143 21.56 -2.50 9.22
N CYS A 144 21.39 -2.17 7.94
CA CYS A 144 22.41 -2.36 6.91
C CYS A 144 22.65 -1.04 6.17
N ASP A 145 23.83 -0.89 5.59
CA ASP A 145 24.03 0.16 4.59
C ASP A 145 23.47 -0.23 3.22
N ALA A 146 23.49 0.70 2.27
CA ALA A 146 22.96 0.48 0.91
C ALA A 146 23.67 -0.64 0.13
N SER A 147 24.87 -1.09 0.57
CA SER A 147 25.59 -2.21 -0.02
C SER A 147 25.20 -3.57 0.58
N GLY A 148 24.39 -3.56 1.65
CA GLY A 148 23.99 -4.75 2.39
C GLY A 148 24.86 -5.09 3.59
N ALA A 149 25.92 -4.30 3.87
CA ALA A 149 26.78 -4.55 5.02
C ALA A 149 26.03 -4.21 6.32
N GLU A 150 25.97 -5.20 7.23
CA GLU A 150 25.37 -5.04 8.54
C GLU A 150 26.12 -3.99 9.38
N LYS A 151 25.38 -3.07 9.98
CA LYS A 151 25.90 -2.01 10.90
C LYS A 151 25.48 -2.26 12.33
N ALA A 152 24.29 -2.79 12.54
CA ALA A 152 23.76 -3.13 13.85
C ALA A 152 22.69 -4.23 13.72
N SER A 153 22.53 -5.01 14.77
CA SER A 153 21.47 -6.01 14.88
C SER A 153 20.95 -6.07 16.31
N LEU A 154 19.68 -6.36 16.46
CA LEU A 154 18.98 -6.45 17.75
C LEU A 154 18.10 -7.69 17.74
N ASN A 155 18.38 -8.64 18.63
CA ASN A 155 17.49 -9.77 18.90
C ASN A 155 16.36 -9.30 19.81
N LEU A 156 15.12 -9.31 19.31
CA LEU A 156 13.96 -8.79 20.04
C LEU A 156 13.51 -9.73 21.15
N LYS A 157 13.68 -11.06 20.97
CA LYS A 157 13.36 -12.05 21.99
C LYS A 157 14.27 -11.90 23.22
N GLU A 158 15.58 -11.74 23.00
CA GLU A 158 16.53 -11.54 24.08
C GLU A 158 16.37 -10.19 24.78
N LYS A 159 16.07 -9.13 24.01
CA LYS A 159 16.02 -7.77 24.54
C LYS A 159 14.68 -7.39 25.17
N TYR A 160 13.57 -7.84 24.57
CA TYR A 160 12.22 -7.42 24.97
C TYR A 160 11.31 -8.57 25.39
N GLU A 161 11.82 -9.81 25.40
CA GLU A 161 11.06 -11.02 25.72
C GLU A 161 9.82 -11.18 24.82
N THR A 162 9.94 -10.74 23.54
CA THR A 162 8.83 -10.76 22.59
C THR A 162 9.12 -11.71 21.44
N ASP A 163 8.11 -12.46 21.06
CA ASP A 163 8.16 -13.38 19.91
C ASP A 163 7.57 -12.77 18.64
N TRP A 164 7.22 -11.47 18.67
CA TRP A 164 6.58 -10.84 17.54
C TRP A 164 6.74 -9.31 17.55
N ALA A 165 6.88 -8.71 16.38
CA ALA A 165 6.85 -7.26 16.20
C ALA A 165 5.88 -6.89 15.06
N ARG A 166 5.07 -5.89 15.31
CA ARG A 166 3.95 -5.48 14.46
C ARG A 166 4.31 -4.41 13.46
N GLU A 167 5.11 -3.45 13.87
CA GLU A 167 5.39 -2.25 13.08
C GLU A 167 6.84 -1.83 13.21
N LEU A 168 7.36 -1.30 12.12
CA LEU A 168 8.67 -0.70 12.00
C LEU A 168 8.53 0.61 11.22
N LYS A 169 8.79 1.74 11.87
CA LYS A 169 8.83 3.07 11.25
C LYS A 169 10.17 3.72 11.49
N VAL A 170 10.85 4.09 10.41
CA VAL A 170 12.06 4.92 10.48
C VAL A 170 11.64 6.36 10.28
N LEU A 171 12.04 7.22 11.21
CA LEU A 171 11.71 8.64 11.22
C LEU A 171 12.78 9.45 10.49
N ASN A 172 12.45 10.68 10.11
CA ASN A 172 13.34 11.56 9.35
C ASN A 172 14.69 11.86 10.03
N ASP A 173 14.73 11.80 11.36
CA ASP A 173 15.96 11.99 12.14
C ASP A 173 16.79 10.70 12.33
N GLY A 174 16.33 9.61 11.74
CA GLY A 174 16.94 8.28 11.82
C GLY A 174 16.59 7.50 13.10
N THR A 175 15.71 8.03 13.96
CA THR A 175 15.14 7.23 15.05
C THR A 175 14.17 6.19 14.52
N VAL A 176 13.96 5.12 15.27
CA VAL A 176 13.14 3.99 14.85
C VAL A 176 12.04 3.74 15.89
N LEU A 177 10.78 3.84 15.46
CA LEU A 177 9.65 3.34 16.22
C LEU A 177 9.44 1.87 15.88
N LEU A 178 9.62 1.04 16.88
CA LEU A 178 9.29 -0.40 16.84
C LEU A 178 8.08 -0.65 17.73
N VAL A 179 7.11 -1.38 17.22
CA VAL A 179 5.94 -1.83 17.98
C VAL A 179 6.01 -3.34 18.12
N THR A 180 6.32 -3.82 19.31
CA THR A 180 6.32 -5.26 19.64
C THR A 180 4.91 -5.75 19.99
N ALA A 181 4.77 -6.98 20.45
CA ALA A 181 3.48 -7.52 20.86
C ALA A 181 2.83 -6.73 22.03
N ASP A 182 3.64 -6.15 22.89
CA ASP A 182 3.21 -5.55 24.15
C ASP A 182 3.83 -4.18 24.47
N LYS A 183 4.72 -3.65 23.62
CA LYS A 183 5.48 -2.41 23.89
C LYS A 183 5.64 -1.54 22.66
N PHE A 184 5.58 -0.22 22.87
CA PHE A 184 6.20 0.76 21.99
C PHE A 184 7.66 0.93 22.40
N VAL A 185 8.56 0.92 21.44
CA VAL A 185 10.00 1.10 21.66
C VAL A 185 10.50 2.14 20.69
N LEU A 186 11.15 3.18 21.19
CA LEU A 186 11.86 4.15 20.40
C LEU A 186 13.35 3.88 20.50
N LEU A 187 13.99 3.66 19.36
CA LEU A 187 15.42 3.39 19.24
C LEU A 187 16.12 4.58 18.57
N ASP A 188 17.37 4.82 18.93
CA ASP A 188 18.22 5.74 18.19
C ASP A 188 18.72 5.12 16.87
N LYS A 189 19.43 5.90 16.09
CA LYS A 189 20.02 5.47 14.81
C LYS A 189 21.00 4.27 14.93
N ASP A 190 21.51 3.97 16.15
CA ASP A 190 22.40 2.86 16.43
C ASP A 190 21.65 1.67 17.06
N LEU A 191 20.33 1.65 16.99
CA LEU A 191 19.39 0.67 17.56
C LEU A 191 19.48 0.54 19.09
N LYS A 192 19.92 1.61 19.79
CA LYS A 192 19.89 1.67 21.23
C LYS A 192 18.55 2.24 21.68
N GLU A 193 17.99 1.65 22.72
CA GLU A 193 16.73 2.12 23.28
C GLU A 193 16.86 3.53 23.86
N ILE A 194 16.06 4.46 23.36
CA ILE A 194 15.85 5.79 23.93
C ILE A 194 14.82 5.69 25.05
N ARG A 195 13.70 4.99 24.76
CA ARG A 195 12.59 4.76 25.71
C ARG A 195 11.71 3.63 25.24
N SER A 196 10.94 3.08 26.16
CA SER A 196 9.87 2.14 25.86
C SER A 196 8.67 2.34 26.79
N LYS A 197 7.50 1.87 26.39
CA LYS A 197 6.27 1.87 27.17
C LYS A 197 5.43 0.65 26.83
N ALA A 198 5.04 -0.10 27.83
CA ALA A 198 4.11 -1.21 27.67
C ALA A 198 2.69 -0.70 27.35
N TYR A 199 1.92 -1.51 26.61
CA TYR A 199 0.52 -1.29 26.34
C TYR A 199 -0.27 -2.61 26.50
N ASP A 200 -1.53 -2.52 26.87
CA ASP A 200 -2.39 -3.71 27.05
C ASP A 200 -2.96 -4.20 25.73
N SER A 201 -3.35 -3.28 24.86
CA SER A 201 -3.85 -3.58 23.52
C SER A 201 -3.58 -2.41 22.58
N PHE A 202 -3.20 -2.71 21.36
CA PHE A 202 -3.01 -1.73 20.31
C PHE A 202 -3.48 -2.31 18.97
N ASP A 203 -4.43 -1.62 18.35
CA ASP A 203 -4.94 -1.92 17.01
C ASP A 203 -4.92 -0.65 16.16
N GLY A 204 -3.74 -0.31 15.66
CA GLY A 204 -3.54 0.91 14.89
C GLY A 204 -2.44 0.76 13.85
N THR A 205 -2.43 1.69 12.91
CA THR A 205 -1.38 1.86 11.91
C THR A 205 -0.80 3.25 12.06
N PHE A 206 0.53 3.34 12.05
CA PHE A 206 1.24 4.60 12.15
C PHE A 206 1.50 5.24 10.80
N TYR A 207 1.41 6.56 10.76
CA TYR A 207 1.70 7.39 9.60
C TYR A 207 2.66 8.50 9.97
N SER A 208 3.67 8.71 9.13
CA SER A 208 4.54 9.87 9.21
C SER A 208 3.90 11.05 8.49
N LEU A 209 3.72 12.16 9.19
CA LEU A 209 3.17 13.37 8.60
C LEU A 209 4.28 14.22 7.99
N LYS A 210 3.92 15.10 7.04
CA LYS A 210 4.88 15.98 6.33
C LYS A 210 5.71 16.91 7.25
N ASP A 211 5.20 17.22 8.44
CA ASP A 211 5.87 18.03 9.44
C ASP A 211 6.84 17.21 10.34
N GLY A 212 7.00 15.91 10.05
CA GLY A 212 7.81 14.97 10.83
C GLY A 212 7.13 14.46 12.10
N SER A 213 5.94 14.92 12.43
CA SER A 213 5.14 14.33 13.51
C SER A 213 4.48 13.02 13.08
N MET A 214 3.85 12.33 14.03
CA MET A 214 3.20 11.05 13.78
C MET A 214 1.69 11.16 13.94
N ALA A 215 0.97 10.41 13.11
CA ALA A 215 -0.42 10.07 13.31
C ALA A 215 -0.59 8.57 13.50
N VAL A 216 -1.69 8.16 14.12
CA VAL A 216 -2.06 6.76 14.28
C VAL A 216 -3.55 6.60 13.98
N SER A 217 -3.90 5.58 13.19
CA SER A 217 -5.30 5.15 13.10
C SER A 217 -5.61 4.21 14.27
N ALA A 218 -6.82 4.27 14.77
CA ALA A 218 -7.31 3.34 15.77
C ALA A 218 -8.80 3.11 15.56
N TRP A 219 -9.24 1.89 15.91
CA TRP A 219 -10.67 1.58 15.92
C TRP A 219 -11.31 2.18 17.15
N GLU A 220 -12.40 2.91 16.92
CA GLU A 220 -13.26 3.44 17.99
C GLU A 220 -14.72 3.16 17.67
N GLU A 221 -15.63 3.50 18.59
CA GLU A 221 -17.06 3.35 18.37
C GLU A 221 -17.46 4.09 17.10
N GLY A 222 -17.91 3.34 16.10
CA GLY A 222 -18.33 3.88 14.79
C GLY A 222 -17.31 3.79 13.67
N GLY A 223 -16.09 3.29 13.90
CA GLY A 223 -15.11 3.04 12.84
C GLY A 223 -13.68 3.49 13.16
N TYR A 224 -12.83 3.43 12.16
CA TYR A 224 -11.46 3.93 12.29
C TYR A 224 -11.43 5.46 12.37
N LYS A 225 -10.60 5.97 13.27
CA LYS A 225 -10.28 7.39 13.44
C LYS A 225 -8.78 7.61 13.39
N LEU A 226 -8.37 8.83 13.06
CA LEU A 226 -6.98 9.27 13.10
C LEU A 226 -6.74 10.15 14.33
N PHE A 227 -5.57 9.98 14.94
CA PHE A 227 -5.13 10.76 16.08
C PHE A 227 -3.71 11.22 15.87
N ARG A 228 -3.34 12.39 16.38
CA ARG A 228 -1.93 12.73 16.61
C ARG A 228 -1.32 11.70 17.55
N PHE A 229 -0.03 11.38 17.39
CA PHE A 229 0.66 10.46 18.28
C PHE A 229 1.90 11.13 18.88
N ASP A 230 1.92 11.21 20.21
CA ASP A 230 3.04 11.76 20.96
C ASP A 230 4.10 10.68 21.19
N LEU A 231 5.17 10.70 20.41
CA LEU A 231 6.29 9.76 20.56
C LEU A 231 7.02 9.88 21.91
N ASN A 232 6.93 11.05 22.59
CA ASN A 232 7.58 11.24 23.87
C ASN A 232 6.86 10.52 25.01
N LYS A 233 5.56 10.36 24.89
CA LYS A 233 4.71 9.69 25.88
C LYS A 233 4.20 8.34 25.44
N PHE A 234 4.29 8.04 24.16
CA PHE A 234 3.60 6.92 23.50
C PHE A 234 2.10 6.94 23.76
N GLU A 235 1.48 8.09 23.45
CA GLU A 235 0.06 8.31 23.70
C GLU A 235 -0.62 8.91 22.49
N ARG A 236 -1.88 8.54 22.31
CA ARG A 236 -2.76 9.21 21.36
C ARG A 236 -3.07 10.62 21.88
N GLY A 237 -2.91 11.61 21.02
CA GLY A 237 -3.27 12.99 21.28
C GLY A 237 -4.67 13.33 20.75
N GLU A 238 -4.80 14.51 20.18
CA GLU A 238 -6.06 15.01 19.60
C GLU A 238 -6.48 14.21 18.36
N GLU A 239 -7.80 14.06 18.18
CA GLU A 239 -8.38 13.47 16.97
C GLU A 239 -8.12 14.37 15.76
N ILE A 240 -7.68 13.77 14.66
CA ILE A 240 -7.52 14.42 13.36
C ILE A 240 -8.80 14.19 12.58
N SER A 241 -9.62 15.23 12.49
CA SER A 241 -10.83 15.18 11.67
C SER A 241 -10.47 15.18 10.19
N VAL A 242 -11.01 14.21 9.43
CA VAL A 242 -10.81 14.08 7.98
C VAL A 242 -12.15 14.00 7.26
N PRO A 243 -12.27 14.59 6.05
CA PRO A 243 -13.53 14.64 5.30
C PRO A 243 -13.84 13.37 4.49
N PHE A 244 -13.18 12.24 4.81
CA PHE A 244 -13.32 10.97 4.10
C PHE A 244 -13.39 9.79 5.06
N SER A 245 -13.89 8.65 4.54
CA SER A 245 -13.99 7.42 5.31
C SER A 245 -12.66 6.66 5.31
N LEU A 246 -12.09 6.41 6.47
CA LEU A 246 -10.85 5.64 6.63
C LEU A 246 -11.04 4.15 6.27
N THR A 247 -12.27 3.65 6.30
CA THR A 247 -12.58 2.24 6.00
C THR A 247 -12.49 1.92 4.50
N ASN A 248 -12.76 2.92 3.65
CA ASN A 248 -12.89 2.73 2.20
C ASN A 248 -11.67 3.22 1.42
N MET A 249 -10.65 3.70 2.10
CA MET A 249 -9.44 4.24 1.48
C MET A 249 -8.19 3.57 2.01
N GLY A 250 -7.29 3.20 1.11
CA GLY A 250 -5.92 2.88 1.48
C GLY A 250 -5.20 4.16 1.85
N ILE A 251 -4.59 4.22 3.02
CA ILE A 251 -3.87 5.39 3.54
C ILE A 251 -2.39 5.06 3.60
N ARG A 252 -1.57 5.99 3.14
CA ARG A 252 -0.09 5.92 3.17
C ARG A 252 0.50 7.25 3.57
N ASP A 253 1.76 7.20 3.98
CA ASP A 253 2.56 8.40 4.24
C ASP A 253 2.64 9.24 2.97
N GLY A 254 2.45 10.54 3.11
CA GLY A 254 2.45 11.50 1.98
C GLY A 254 3.84 12.07 1.66
N GLY A 255 4.88 11.58 2.34
CA GLY A 255 6.25 12.07 2.20
C GLY A 255 6.44 13.46 2.82
N THR A 256 7.25 14.30 2.20
CA THR A 256 7.54 15.65 2.69
C THR A 256 6.54 16.71 2.21
N LYS A 257 5.69 16.36 1.26
CA LYS A 257 4.78 17.30 0.60
C LYS A 257 3.35 17.24 1.10
N TYR A 258 2.87 16.07 1.43
CA TYR A 258 1.52 15.81 1.90
C TYR A 258 1.51 15.05 3.20
N ASP A 259 0.43 15.17 3.97
CA ASP A 259 0.26 14.36 5.16
C ASP A 259 -0.11 12.92 4.78
N PHE A 260 -0.93 12.76 3.74
CA PHE A 260 -1.36 11.44 3.28
C PHE A 260 -1.41 11.33 1.75
N VAL A 261 -1.06 10.16 1.25
CA VAL A 261 -1.48 9.65 -0.05
C VAL A 261 -2.60 8.66 0.18
N LEU A 262 -3.71 8.86 -0.50
CA LEU A 262 -4.91 8.05 -0.36
C LEU A 262 -5.20 7.31 -1.66
N THR A 263 -5.72 6.11 -1.56
CA THR A 263 -6.11 5.31 -2.73
C THR A 263 -7.48 4.70 -2.52
N ASP A 264 -8.30 4.73 -3.55
CA ASP A 264 -9.51 3.94 -3.63
C ASP A 264 -9.49 3.04 -4.88
N SER A 265 -10.64 2.47 -5.24
CA SER A 265 -10.76 1.61 -6.41
C SER A 265 -10.63 2.35 -7.74
N THR A 266 -10.62 3.67 -7.77
CA THR A 266 -10.71 4.50 -8.98
C THR A 266 -9.52 5.41 -9.19
N GLN A 267 -8.88 5.88 -8.11
CA GLN A 267 -7.85 6.90 -8.24
C GLN A 267 -6.94 7.02 -6.99
N ILE A 268 -5.86 7.76 -7.17
CA ILE A 268 -4.95 8.20 -6.12
C ILE A 268 -5.28 9.65 -5.78
N TYR A 269 -5.26 9.97 -4.49
CA TYR A 269 -5.43 11.32 -3.98
C TYR A 269 -4.28 11.73 -3.08
N VAL A 270 -4.15 13.01 -2.86
CA VAL A 270 -3.29 13.61 -1.82
C VAL A 270 -4.13 14.46 -0.89
N TYR A 271 -3.72 14.53 0.37
CA TYR A 271 -4.47 15.24 1.39
C TYR A 271 -3.53 15.85 2.43
N ASN A 272 -3.82 17.09 2.82
CA ASN A 272 -3.21 17.72 3.99
C ASN A 272 -4.26 17.92 5.08
N ILE A 273 -3.86 17.72 6.31
CA ILE A 273 -4.72 17.96 7.47
C ILE A 273 -5.23 19.41 7.42
N GLY A 274 -6.55 19.55 7.43
CA GLY A 274 -7.22 20.84 7.31
C GLY A 274 -7.76 21.17 5.91
N ASP A 275 -7.41 20.39 4.88
CA ASP A 275 -8.06 20.53 3.57
C ASP A 275 -9.54 20.12 3.66
N THR A 276 -10.41 20.75 2.87
CA THR A 276 -11.84 20.46 2.87
C THR A 276 -12.20 19.14 2.20
N GLU A 277 -11.34 18.68 1.28
CA GLU A 277 -11.51 17.41 0.56
C GLU A 277 -10.14 16.92 0.05
N PRO A 278 -9.97 15.60 -0.15
CA PRO A 278 -8.81 15.06 -0.83
C PRO A 278 -8.74 15.54 -2.29
N ARG A 279 -7.57 15.94 -2.74
CA ARG A 279 -7.33 16.33 -4.13
C ARG A 279 -6.95 15.13 -4.97
N ALA A 280 -7.73 14.85 -6.02
CA ALA A 280 -7.42 13.80 -6.98
C ALA A 280 -6.07 14.07 -7.67
N LEU A 281 -5.23 13.04 -7.75
CA LEU A 281 -3.94 13.08 -8.39
C LEU A 281 -3.94 12.27 -9.68
N LEU A 282 -4.16 10.97 -9.62
CA LEU A 282 -4.17 10.06 -10.75
C LEU A 282 -5.48 9.28 -10.79
N ASN A 283 -6.20 9.32 -11.92
CA ASN A 283 -7.36 8.47 -12.17
C ASN A 283 -6.96 7.27 -13.02
N TYR A 284 -7.24 6.05 -12.54
CA TYR A 284 -6.78 4.81 -13.17
C TYR A 284 -7.35 4.63 -14.57
N VAL A 285 -8.66 4.86 -14.76
CA VAL A 285 -9.32 4.67 -16.05
C VAL A 285 -8.87 5.72 -17.06
N ASN A 286 -8.77 6.98 -16.64
CA ASN A 286 -8.34 8.07 -17.52
C ASN A 286 -6.87 7.95 -17.94
N SER A 287 -6.06 7.28 -17.12
CA SER A 287 -4.63 7.05 -17.32
C SER A 287 -4.33 5.67 -17.93
N ASP A 288 -5.35 4.87 -18.26
CA ASP A 288 -5.23 3.51 -18.77
C ASP A 288 -4.37 2.58 -17.88
N VAL A 289 -4.46 2.77 -16.54
CA VAL A 289 -3.71 2.01 -15.53
C VAL A 289 -4.53 0.82 -15.06
N ILE A 290 -4.03 -0.39 -15.32
CA ILE A 290 -4.65 -1.64 -14.86
C ILE A 290 -4.02 -2.05 -13.54
N THR A 291 -4.73 -1.84 -12.44
CA THR A 291 -4.28 -2.27 -11.12
C THR A 291 -5.45 -2.70 -10.24
N SER A 292 -5.24 -3.75 -9.46
CA SER A 292 -6.12 -4.13 -8.35
C SER A 292 -5.85 -3.32 -7.08
N GLY A 293 -4.72 -2.63 -7.05
CA GLY A 293 -4.20 -1.83 -5.95
C GLY A 293 -2.68 -1.77 -5.98
N PHE A 294 -2.14 -0.75 -5.38
CA PHE A 294 -0.70 -0.63 -5.21
C PHE A 294 -0.28 -1.21 -3.86
N ASN A 295 0.78 -2.03 -3.85
CA ASN A 295 1.42 -2.46 -2.62
C ASN A 295 2.23 -1.29 -2.03
N THR A 296 2.95 -0.57 -2.89
CA THR A 296 3.73 0.60 -2.50
C THR A 296 3.54 1.72 -3.51
N LEU A 297 3.43 2.94 -3.02
CA LEU A 297 3.43 4.18 -3.80
C LEU A 297 4.48 5.12 -3.25
N TYR A 298 5.19 5.80 -4.13
CA TYR A 298 6.17 6.80 -3.80
C TYR A 298 5.95 8.05 -4.65
N LEU A 299 5.59 9.14 -4.00
CA LEU A 299 5.31 10.41 -4.63
C LEU A 299 6.55 11.27 -4.61
N ILE A 300 7.14 11.51 -5.78
CA ILE A 300 8.22 12.49 -5.95
C ILE A 300 7.64 13.91 -5.88
N ASP A 301 6.65 14.17 -6.75
CA ASP A 301 5.91 15.43 -6.82
C ASP A 301 4.55 15.19 -7.51
N ASP A 302 3.80 16.27 -7.78
CA ASP A 302 2.49 16.17 -8.44
C ASP A 302 2.56 15.68 -9.89
N ASN A 303 3.73 15.62 -10.47
CA ASN A 303 3.92 15.21 -11.86
C ASN A 303 4.52 13.81 -11.99
N THR A 304 5.14 13.30 -10.92
CA THR A 304 5.88 12.04 -10.97
C THR A 304 5.63 11.22 -9.71
N LEU A 305 5.19 9.99 -9.91
CA LEU A 305 5.09 9.00 -8.84
C LEU A 305 5.57 7.63 -9.35
N TYR A 306 5.99 6.80 -8.43
CA TYR A 306 6.33 5.40 -8.66
C TYR A 306 5.35 4.51 -7.92
N GLY A 307 5.02 3.37 -8.53
CA GLY A 307 4.15 2.37 -7.95
C GLY A 307 4.71 0.98 -8.09
N PHE A 308 4.48 0.17 -7.08
CA PHE A 308 4.71 -1.25 -7.10
C PHE A 308 3.39 -1.97 -6.84
N TYR A 309 3.09 -2.97 -7.68
CA TYR A 309 1.92 -3.83 -7.51
C TYR A 309 2.20 -5.23 -8.05
N ASN A 310 1.59 -6.22 -7.43
CA ASN A 310 1.58 -7.57 -7.95
C ASN A 310 0.44 -7.71 -8.95
N TYR A 311 0.75 -8.18 -10.14
CA TYR A 311 -0.21 -8.48 -11.19
C TYR A 311 -0.36 -10.00 -11.30
N TYR A 312 -1.56 -10.48 -11.05
CA TYR A 312 -1.89 -11.87 -11.31
C TYR A 312 -2.19 -12.02 -12.81
N ASP A 313 -1.34 -12.74 -13.52
CA ASP A 313 -1.56 -13.06 -14.92
C ASP A 313 -2.16 -14.47 -15.02
N ASP A 314 -3.42 -14.57 -15.47
CA ASP A 314 -4.09 -15.84 -15.78
C ASP A 314 -3.50 -16.54 -17.03
N SER A 315 -2.41 -16.04 -17.61
CA SER A 315 -1.72 -16.71 -18.70
C SER A 315 -1.10 -18.03 -18.23
N ALA A 316 -0.96 -19.00 -19.13
CA ALA A 316 -0.67 -20.41 -18.86
C ALA A 316 0.64 -20.70 -18.09
N ASP A 317 1.48 -19.68 -17.86
CA ASP A 317 2.70 -19.77 -17.05
C ASP A 317 2.52 -19.21 -15.62
N GLY A 318 1.28 -18.98 -15.22
CA GLY A 318 0.70 -18.53 -13.96
C GLY A 318 1.69 -18.22 -12.83
N GLY A 319 2.15 -16.97 -12.75
CA GLY A 319 2.92 -16.47 -11.62
C GLY A 319 2.55 -15.02 -11.33
N ASP A 320 2.51 -14.68 -10.04
CA ASP A 320 2.47 -13.29 -9.61
C ASP A 320 3.72 -12.59 -10.15
N SER A 321 3.54 -11.62 -11.03
CA SER A 321 4.66 -10.83 -11.52
C SER A 321 4.68 -9.48 -10.81
N ALA A 322 5.80 -9.18 -10.15
CA ALA A 322 6.08 -7.87 -9.60
C ALA A 322 6.16 -6.83 -10.72
N LYS A 323 5.36 -5.78 -10.62
CA LYS A 323 5.34 -4.68 -11.58
C LYS A 323 5.82 -3.40 -10.90
N PHE A 324 6.83 -2.78 -11.51
CA PHE A 324 7.35 -1.48 -11.10
C PHE A 324 7.05 -0.49 -12.21
N ALA A 325 6.36 0.57 -11.89
CA ALA A 325 5.94 1.55 -12.87
C ALA A 325 6.24 2.98 -12.41
N LYS A 326 6.62 3.81 -13.36
CA LYS A 326 6.67 5.26 -13.24
C LYS A 326 5.43 5.85 -13.88
N TYR A 327 4.81 6.78 -13.19
CA TYR A 327 3.67 7.55 -13.67
C TYR A 327 4.09 9.00 -13.83
N THR A 328 3.95 9.53 -15.05
CA THR A 328 4.28 10.92 -15.35
C THR A 328 3.01 11.64 -15.80
N LYS A 329 2.72 12.77 -15.19
CA LYS A 329 1.54 13.58 -15.51
C LYS A 329 1.58 14.04 -16.96
N VAL A 330 0.48 13.85 -17.66
CA VAL A 330 0.30 14.37 -19.02
C VAL A 330 -0.15 15.81 -18.93
N ALA A 331 0.43 16.71 -19.73
CA ALA A 331 -0.02 18.09 -19.78
C ALA A 331 -1.49 18.13 -20.25
N PRO A 332 -2.37 18.90 -19.62
CA PRO A 332 -3.81 18.89 -19.94
C PRO A 332 -4.12 19.20 -21.43
N GLU A 333 -3.28 19.99 -22.09
CA GLU A 333 -3.35 20.31 -23.52
C GLU A 333 -3.00 19.12 -24.43
N ASP A 334 -2.20 18.17 -23.94
CA ASP A 334 -1.78 16.96 -24.68
C ASP A 334 -2.74 15.79 -24.45
N VAL A 335 -3.67 15.92 -23.49
CA VAL A 335 -4.68 14.89 -23.25
C VAL A 335 -5.71 14.89 -24.37
N VAL A 336 -5.75 13.79 -25.12
CA VAL A 336 -6.70 13.59 -26.21
C VAL A 336 -8.11 13.50 -25.65
N ASP A 337 -9.04 14.29 -26.20
CA ASP A 337 -10.45 14.20 -25.87
C ASP A 337 -11.00 12.84 -26.34
N LYS A 338 -11.38 12.00 -25.39
CA LYS A 338 -12.01 10.71 -25.66
C LYS A 338 -13.52 10.83 -25.51
N LYS A 339 -14.27 10.09 -26.31
CA LYS A 339 -15.70 9.91 -26.04
C LYS A 339 -15.86 9.10 -24.77
N VAL A 340 -16.58 9.65 -23.78
CA VAL A 340 -16.85 8.96 -22.54
C VAL A 340 -18.10 8.11 -22.69
N LEU A 341 -17.94 6.80 -22.52
CA LEU A 341 -19.03 5.85 -22.40
C LEU A 341 -19.28 5.54 -20.91
N SER A 342 -20.53 5.61 -20.48
CA SER A 342 -20.88 5.24 -19.11
C SER A 342 -21.34 3.80 -19.07
N LEU A 343 -20.64 2.98 -18.27
CA LEU A 343 -21.02 1.61 -17.97
C LEU A 343 -21.77 1.58 -16.62
N GLY A 344 -23.02 1.16 -16.63
CA GLY A 344 -23.77 0.91 -15.39
C GLY A 344 -23.59 -0.51 -14.93
N CYS A 345 -23.03 -0.72 -13.73
CA CYS A 345 -22.89 -2.02 -13.09
C CYS A 345 -23.17 -1.91 -11.59
N LEU A 346 -23.50 -3.04 -10.95
CA LEU A 346 -23.77 -3.07 -9.50
C LEU A 346 -22.48 -2.89 -8.68
N TRP A 347 -21.35 -3.39 -9.17
CA TRP A 347 -20.01 -3.20 -8.65
C TRP A 347 -19.00 -3.25 -9.79
N VAL A 348 -17.87 -2.59 -9.57
CA VAL A 348 -16.74 -2.60 -10.49
C VAL A 348 -15.65 -3.46 -9.87
N ASP A 349 -15.49 -4.68 -10.37
CA ASP A 349 -14.36 -5.54 -10.05
C ASP A 349 -13.15 -5.27 -10.97
N ASN A 350 -12.07 -5.99 -10.73
CA ASN A 350 -10.85 -5.83 -11.51
C ASN A 350 -11.00 -6.26 -12.96
N ASP A 351 -11.85 -7.28 -13.24
CA ASP A 351 -12.08 -7.76 -14.59
C ASP A 351 -12.84 -6.72 -15.43
N VAL A 352 -13.86 -6.10 -14.84
CA VAL A 352 -14.58 -4.99 -15.49
C VAL A 352 -13.64 -3.83 -15.76
N LYS A 353 -12.80 -3.43 -14.80
CA LYS A 353 -11.79 -2.37 -15.02
C LYS A 353 -10.82 -2.73 -16.14
N LYS A 354 -10.25 -3.95 -16.10
CA LYS A 354 -9.32 -4.43 -17.14
C LYS A 354 -9.96 -4.35 -18.52
N ARG A 355 -11.18 -4.85 -18.69
CA ARG A 355 -11.90 -4.80 -19.97
C ARG A 355 -12.17 -3.38 -20.46
N VAL A 356 -12.52 -2.45 -19.55
CA VAL A 356 -12.72 -1.03 -19.90
C VAL A 356 -11.40 -0.41 -20.37
N ILE A 357 -10.30 -0.67 -19.68
CA ILE A 357 -8.98 -0.14 -20.02
C ILE A 357 -8.45 -0.76 -21.31
N ASP A 358 -8.61 -2.07 -21.49
CA ASP A 358 -8.23 -2.75 -22.75
C ASP A 358 -9.05 -2.20 -23.93
N PHE A 359 -10.34 -1.93 -23.73
CA PHE A 359 -11.16 -1.26 -24.74
C PHE A 359 -10.61 0.14 -25.05
N ASN A 360 -10.29 0.94 -24.02
CA ASN A 360 -9.75 2.29 -24.22
C ASN A 360 -8.39 2.26 -24.99
N LYS A 361 -7.52 1.30 -24.66
CA LYS A 361 -6.20 1.15 -25.32
C LYS A 361 -6.32 0.71 -26.78
N ASN A 362 -7.31 -0.11 -27.09
CA ASN A 362 -7.49 -0.71 -28.42
C ASN A 362 -8.53 0.01 -29.30
N SER A 363 -9.30 0.93 -28.73
CA SER A 363 -10.29 1.70 -29.48
C SER A 363 -9.61 2.88 -30.21
N ASN A 364 -9.78 2.91 -31.52
CA ASN A 364 -9.31 4.03 -32.36
C ASN A 364 -10.36 5.15 -32.48
N GLU A 365 -11.44 5.13 -31.69
CA GLU A 365 -12.54 6.10 -31.73
C GLU A 365 -12.51 7.12 -30.58
#